data_cfc5464bd16e3b3fef7bf479aa0eeba8
#
_entry.id   cfc5464bd16e3b3fef7bf479aa0eeba8
#
_cell.length_a   1.000
_cell.length_b   1.000
_cell.length_c   1.000
_cell.angle_alpha   90.00
_cell.angle_beta   90.00
_cell.angle_gamma   90.00
#
_symmetry.space_group_name_H-M   'P 1'
#
loop_
_entity.id
_entity.type
_entity.pdbx_description
1 polymer ?
#
loop_
_entity_poly.entity_id
_entity_poly.type
_entity_poly.pdbx_seq_one_letter_code
_entity_poly.pdbx_strand_id
1 'polypeptide(L)'
;MAAKEVKFGDSARHRMVEGINILADAVKVTLGPKGRNVVLERSFGAPTVTKDGVSVAKEVELKDKFMNMGAQMVKEVASKTSDVAGDGTTTATVLAQSIVREGMKHVAAGMNPMDLKRGIDKAVVAVVDELKKLSKPCTTSTEIAQVGAISANADADIGKIISDAMDKVGKEGVITVEDGKSLNNELEVVEGMQFDRGYLSPYFINNPDKQIAVLENPFILLFDKKISNIRDLLPVLEQVAKAGRPLLIIAEDVEGEALATLVVNNIRGILKTCAVKAPGFGDRRKAMLEDIAILTGGQVIAEEVGLTLEKATLKDLGQAKRIEIGKENTTLIDGAGEAKGIEARVKQIRIQIDEATSDYDKEKLQERVAKLAGGVALIKVGAATEVEMKEKKARVEDALHATRAAVEEGIVAGGGVALLRARTAVKVKGDNHDQEAGIKIVLRALEQPMREIVANAGDEPSVVVNKVDEGKGNYGYNAATGEYGDMVKMGVLDPTKVTRTALQNAASVAGLMLTTECMVAELVEEKPAGGMGGMGGMGGMGGMGGMGMDM
;
A
#
# COMPACT_ATOMS: atom_id res chain seq x y z
N MET A 1 31.46 -4.94 18.04
CA MET A 1 30.52 -5.57 17.09
C MET A 1 30.09 -6.90 17.68
N ALA A 2 28.79 -7.20 17.71
CA ALA A 2 28.32 -8.50 18.18
C ALA A 2 28.86 -9.62 17.25
N ALA A 3 29.18 -10.78 17.82
CA ALA A 3 29.60 -11.95 17.05
C ALA A 3 28.50 -12.38 16.08
N LYS A 4 28.87 -12.94 14.94
CA LYS A 4 27.93 -13.42 13.91
C LYS A 4 27.99 -14.93 13.80
N GLU A 5 26.83 -15.54 13.63
CA GLU A 5 26.69 -16.95 13.23
C GLU A 5 26.55 -17.00 11.71
N VAL A 6 27.24 -17.91 11.07
CA VAL A 6 27.23 -18.09 9.62
C VAL A 6 26.78 -19.51 9.29
N LYS A 7 25.78 -19.65 8.42
CA LYS A 7 25.31 -20.94 7.89
C LYS A 7 25.48 -20.98 6.38
N PHE A 8 25.90 -22.12 5.87
CA PHE A 8 26.18 -22.34 4.45
C PHE A 8 25.33 -23.47 3.88
N GLY A 9 25.18 -23.44 2.56
CA GLY A 9 24.65 -24.55 1.75
C GLY A 9 23.27 -24.99 2.23
N ASP A 10 23.09 -26.31 2.33
CA ASP A 10 21.78 -26.90 2.65
C ASP A 10 21.26 -26.52 4.04
N SER A 11 22.14 -26.30 5.03
CA SER A 11 21.73 -25.87 6.36
C SER A 11 21.09 -24.48 6.34
N ALA A 12 21.64 -23.55 5.56
CA ALA A 12 21.09 -22.21 5.37
C ALA A 12 19.76 -22.28 4.62
N ARG A 13 19.75 -23.00 3.49
CA ARG A 13 18.56 -23.15 2.63
C ARG A 13 17.38 -23.80 3.35
N HIS A 14 17.62 -24.84 4.14
CA HIS A 14 16.56 -25.53 4.89
C HIS A 14 15.86 -24.59 5.88
N ARG A 15 16.65 -23.84 6.68
CA ARG A 15 16.10 -22.88 7.64
C ARG A 15 15.31 -21.75 6.94
N MET A 16 15.82 -21.25 5.83
CA MET A 16 15.13 -20.22 5.05
C MET A 16 13.77 -20.72 4.54
N VAL A 17 13.73 -21.92 3.93
CA VAL A 17 12.48 -22.53 3.42
C VAL A 17 11.47 -22.79 4.53
N GLU A 18 11.93 -23.23 5.71
CA GLU A 18 11.07 -23.43 6.88
C GLU A 18 10.39 -22.13 7.30
N GLY A 19 11.14 -21.03 7.40
CA GLY A 19 10.58 -19.71 7.69
C GLY A 19 9.60 -19.20 6.64
N ILE A 20 9.90 -19.42 5.35
CA ILE A 20 9.00 -19.11 4.23
C ILE A 20 7.67 -19.87 4.38
N ASN A 21 7.74 -21.17 4.67
CA ASN A 21 6.55 -21.99 4.80
C ASN A 21 5.67 -21.54 5.95
N ILE A 22 6.24 -21.23 7.11
CA ILE A 22 5.47 -20.76 8.27
C ILE A 22 4.69 -19.48 7.93
N LEU A 23 5.35 -18.49 7.33
CA LEU A 23 4.67 -17.26 6.95
C LEU A 23 3.62 -17.49 5.86
N ALA A 24 4.00 -18.17 4.77
CA ALA A 24 3.10 -18.39 3.63
C ALA A 24 1.89 -19.25 4.03
N ASP A 25 2.06 -20.26 4.89
CA ASP A 25 0.96 -21.09 5.37
C ASP A 25 -0.02 -20.30 6.25
N ALA A 26 0.47 -19.31 7.01
CA ALA A 26 -0.39 -18.40 7.77
C ALA A 26 -1.18 -17.43 6.85
N VAL A 27 -0.56 -16.99 5.76
CA VAL A 27 -1.18 -16.03 4.81
C VAL A 27 -2.18 -16.72 3.88
N LYS A 28 -1.84 -17.89 3.30
CA LYS A 28 -2.62 -18.54 2.24
C LYS A 28 -4.02 -18.98 2.66
N VAL A 29 -4.28 -19.17 3.96
CA VAL A 29 -5.62 -19.53 4.49
C VAL A 29 -6.66 -18.44 4.23
N THR A 30 -6.23 -17.22 3.91
CA THR A 30 -7.11 -16.09 3.61
C THR A 30 -7.55 -16.04 2.15
N LEU A 31 -6.93 -16.83 1.26
CA LEU A 31 -7.09 -16.73 -0.19
C LEU A 31 -8.46 -17.25 -0.67
N GLY A 32 -9.09 -16.47 -1.53
CA GLY A 32 -10.32 -16.82 -2.23
C GLY A 32 -11.61 -16.56 -1.46
N PRO A 33 -12.79 -16.83 -2.08
CA PRO A 33 -14.10 -16.47 -1.52
C PRO A 33 -14.43 -17.21 -0.20
N LYS A 34 -13.89 -18.41 -0.01
CA LYS A 34 -14.02 -19.19 1.22
C LYS A 34 -12.76 -19.15 2.10
N GLY A 35 -11.86 -18.19 1.86
CA GLY A 35 -10.74 -17.89 2.72
C GLY A 35 -11.19 -17.51 4.13
N ARG A 36 -10.37 -17.83 5.13
CA ARG A 36 -10.69 -17.66 6.56
C ARG A 36 -9.93 -16.50 7.18
N ASN A 37 -10.48 -15.99 8.27
CA ASN A 37 -9.83 -14.93 9.04
C ASN A 37 -8.61 -15.46 9.80
N VAL A 38 -7.63 -14.58 9.98
CA VAL A 38 -6.50 -14.74 10.88
C VAL A 38 -6.67 -13.77 12.03
N VAL A 39 -6.40 -14.23 13.25
CA VAL A 39 -6.45 -13.42 14.47
C VAL A 39 -5.02 -13.01 14.84
N LEU A 40 -4.78 -11.71 14.95
CA LEU A 40 -3.49 -11.13 15.26
C LEU A 40 -3.52 -10.56 16.69
N GLU A 41 -2.54 -10.92 17.50
CA GLU A 41 -2.36 -10.35 18.84
C GLU A 41 -1.96 -8.87 18.72
N ARG A 42 -2.42 -8.06 19.67
CA ARG A 42 -1.98 -6.66 19.83
C ARG A 42 -1.35 -6.50 21.20
N SER A 43 -0.28 -5.72 21.27
CA SER A 43 0.38 -5.39 22.54
C SER A 43 -0.57 -4.67 23.51
N PHE A 44 -1.55 -3.93 22.98
CA PHE A 44 -2.60 -3.23 23.74
C PHE A 44 -3.91 -3.29 22.95
N GLY A 45 -5.02 -3.52 23.66
CA GLY A 45 -6.37 -3.56 23.10
C GLY A 45 -6.83 -4.95 22.66
N ALA A 46 -7.92 -5.02 21.91
CA ALA A 46 -8.48 -6.26 21.39
C ALA A 46 -7.64 -6.81 20.22
N PRO A 47 -7.58 -8.16 20.05
CA PRO A 47 -6.96 -8.76 18.87
C PRO A 47 -7.57 -8.24 17.58
N THR A 48 -6.75 -8.10 16.54
CA THR A 48 -7.22 -7.75 15.19
C THR A 48 -7.62 -9.01 14.44
N VAL A 49 -8.78 -8.99 13.80
CA VAL A 49 -9.24 -10.05 12.91
C VAL A 49 -9.14 -9.54 11.49
N THR A 50 -8.45 -10.27 10.62
CA THR A 50 -8.23 -9.82 9.24
C THR A 50 -8.20 -11.00 8.25
N LYS A 51 -8.52 -10.70 6.98
CA LYS A 51 -8.26 -11.56 5.81
C LYS A 51 -7.18 -10.96 4.90
N ASP A 52 -6.70 -9.76 5.18
CA ASP A 52 -5.65 -9.13 4.38
C ASP A 52 -4.31 -9.84 4.57
N GLY A 53 -3.76 -10.34 3.46
CA GLY A 53 -2.51 -11.10 3.46
C GLY A 53 -1.29 -10.30 3.86
N VAL A 54 -1.22 -9.00 3.54
CA VAL A 54 -0.08 -8.16 3.92
C VAL A 54 -0.09 -7.86 5.41
N SER A 55 -1.25 -7.64 6.02
CA SER A 55 -1.40 -7.46 7.46
C SER A 55 -0.95 -8.71 8.23
N VAL A 56 -1.36 -9.90 7.76
CA VAL A 56 -0.90 -11.16 8.35
C VAL A 56 0.62 -11.32 8.20
N ALA A 57 1.16 -11.07 7.00
CA ALA A 57 2.59 -11.20 6.74
C ALA A 57 3.44 -10.26 7.60
N LYS A 58 2.97 -9.04 7.84
CA LYS A 58 3.68 -8.02 8.65
C LYS A 58 3.84 -8.44 10.11
N GLU A 59 2.90 -9.18 10.68
CA GLU A 59 2.91 -9.59 12.09
C GLU A 59 3.71 -10.87 12.34
N VAL A 60 4.07 -11.63 11.29
CA VAL A 60 4.87 -12.85 11.46
C VAL A 60 6.31 -12.51 11.75
N GLU A 61 6.78 -12.87 12.95
CA GLU A 61 8.17 -12.78 13.38
C GLU A 61 8.58 -14.07 14.09
N LEU A 62 9.72 -14.66 13.69
CA LEU A 62 10.15 -15.95 14.17
C LEU A 62 11.36 -15.80 15.09
N LYS A 63 11.41 -16.63 16.16
CA LYS A 63 12.51 -16.62 17.14
C LYS A 63 13.85 -17.03 16.54
N ASP A 64 13.87 -18.05 15.66
CA ASP A 64 15.07 -18.45 14.94
C ASP A 64 15.41 -17.41 13.87
N LYS A 65 16.57 -16.77 13.98
CA LYS A 65 16.97 -15.66 13.11
C LYS A 65 17.12 -16.07 11.64
N PHE A 66 17.53 -17.30 11.36
CA PHE A 66 17.69 -17.80 9.99
C PHE A 66 16.33 -18.11 9.35
N MET A 67 15.41 -18.71 10.12
CA MET A 67 14.03 -18.88 9.67
C MET A 67 13.35 -17.52 9.47
N ASN A 68 13.58 -16.59 10.41
CA ASN A 68 13.02 -15.25 10.32
C ASN A 68 13.49 -14.50 9.08
N MET A 69 14.77 -14.63 8.66
CA MET A 69 15.24 -14.06 7.40
C MET A 69 14.45 -14.57 6.20
N GLY A 70 14.14 -15.87 6.14
CA GLY A 70 13.28 -16.44 5.10
C GLY A 70 11.87 -15.87 5.12
N ALA A 71 11.26 -15.76 6.30
CA ALA A 71 9.95 -15.14 6.48
C ALA A 71 9.96 -13.66 6.04
N GLN A 72 10.97 -12.88 6.44
CA GLN A 72 11.09 -11.47 6.09
C GLN A 72 11.22 -11.25 4.57
N MET A 73 11.89 -12.12 3.83
CA MET A 73 11.97 -12.03 2.37
C MET A 73 10.59 -12.22 1.71
N VAL A 74 9.75 -13.14 2.20
CA VAL A 74 8.38 -13.29 1.68
C VAL A 74 7.47 -12.15 2.15
N LYS A 75 7.68 -11.63 3.35
CA LYS A 75 7.02 -10.40 3.83
C LYS A 75 7.29 -9.22 2.87
N GLU A 76 8.51 -9.10 2.36
CA GLU A 76 8.87 -8.09 1.35
C GLU A 76 8.09 -8.28 0.04
N VAL A 77 7.88 -9.54 -0.40
CA VAL A 77 7.02 -9.85 -1.57
C VAL A 77 5.60 -9.30 -1.38
N ALA A 78 4.99 -9.60 -0.23
CA ALA A 78 3.64 -9.13 0.08
C ALA A 78 3.57 -7.60 0.16
N SER A 79 4.51 -6.96 0.89
CA SER A 79 4.57 -5.51 1.05
C SER A 79 4.76 -4.80 -0.29
N LYS A 80 5.72 -5.26 -1.11
CA LYS A 80 5.99 -4.67 -2.42
C LYS A 80 4.82 -4.80 -3.39
N THR A 81 4.08 -5.91 -3.30
CA THR A 81 2.88 -6.13 -4.12
C THR A 81 1.75 -5.18 -3.69
N SER A 82 1.56 -4.98 -2.39
CA SER A 82 0.65 -3.98 -1.85
C SER A 82 1.01 -2.56 -2.33
N ASP A 83 2.30 -2.17 -2.24
CA ASP A 83 2.76 -0.83 -2.63
C ASP A 83 2.50 -0.51 -4.12
N VAL A 84 2.66 -1.50 -5.02
CA VAL A 84 2.57 -1.31 -6.48
C VAL A 84 1.15 -1.50 -7.02
N ALA A 85 0.45 -2.52 -6.53
CA ALA A 85 -0.86 -2.92 -7.06
C ALA A 85 -2.01 -2.76 -6.05
N GLY A 86 -1.70 -2.56 -4.78
CA GLY A 86 -2.66 -2.38 -3.69
C GLY A 86 -3.46 -3.63 -3.31
N ASP A 87 -3.31 -4.72 -4.05
CA ASP A 87 -3.97 -6.01 -3.84
C ASP A 87 -3.07 -7.15 -4.33
N GLY A 88 -3.50 -8.42 -4.19
CA GLY A 88 -2.79 -9.61 -4.66
C GLY A 88 -1.64 -10.08 -3.77
N THR A 89 -1.56 -9.59 -2.56
CA THR A 89 -0.50 -9.89 -1.58
C THR A 89 -0.45 -11.37 -1.22
N THR A 90 -1.60 -12.00 -1.01
CA THR A 90 -1.73 -13.44 -0.76
C THR A 90 -1.33 -14.27 -1.97
N THR A 91 -1.76 -13.90 -3.17
CA THR A 91 -1.37 -14.55 -4.43
C THR A 91 0.13 -14.50 -4.64
N ALA A 92 0.76 -13.35 -4.40
CA ALA A 92 2.20 -13.17 -4.51
C ALA A 92 2.97 -14.06 -3.50
N THR A 93 2.48 -14.15 -2.27
CA THR A 93 3.05 -15.01 -1.21
C THR A 93 2.98 -16.49 -1.60
N VAL A 94 1.84 -16.95 -2.12
CA VAL A 94 1.62 -18.33 -2.58
C VAL A 94 2.53 -18.67 -3.76
N LEU A 95 2.66 -17.76 -4.73
CA LEU A 95 3.57 -17.92 -5.87
C LEU A 95 5.04 -17.98 -5.42
N ALA A 96 5.46 -17.09 -4.51
CA ALA A 96 6.82 -17.08 -4.00
C ALA A 96 7.16 -18.39 -3.27
N GLN A 97 6.28 -18.86 -2.37
CA GLN A 97 6.42 -20.16 -1.69
C GLN A 97 6.57 -21.29 -2.70
N SER A 98 5.72 -21.32 -3.72
CA SER A 98 5.74 -22.39 -4.73
C SER A 98 7.02 -22.38 -5.55
N ILE A 99 7.46 -21.22 -6.03
CA ILE A 99 8.71 -21.08 -6.80
C ILE A 99 9.91 -21.52 -5.97
N VAL A 100 9.99 -21.09 -4.70
CA VAL A 100 11.10 -21.49 -3.81
C VAL A 100 11.06 -22.99 -3.52
N ARG A 101 9.90 -23.56 -3.17
CA ARG A 101 9.79 -25.00 -2.87
C ARG A 101 10.16 -25.88 -4.06
N GLU A 102 9.68 -25.55 -5.25
CA GLU A 102 10.03 -26.30 -6.47
C GLU A 102 11.49 -26.05 -6.85
N GLY A 103 11.98 -24.80 -6.80
CA GLY A 103 13.36 -24.46 -7.14
C GLY A 103 14.40 -25.10 -6.22
N MET A 104 14.14 -25.17 -4.92
CA MET A 104 15.06 -25.80 -3.96
C MET A 104 15.25 -27.30 -4.20
N LYS A 105 14.25 -28.01 -4.76
CA LYS A 105 14.42 -29.41 -5.18
C LYS A 105 15.48 -29.55 -6.27
N HIS A 106 15.48 -28.62 -7.23
CA HIS A 106 16.45 -28.61 -8.32
C HIS A 106 17.85 -28.17 -7.86
N VAL A 107 17.93 -27.22 -6.95
CA VAL A 107 19.22 -26.81 -6.31
C VAL A 107 19.81 -27.99 -5.51
N ALA A 108 18.99 -28.68 -4.72
CA ALA A 108 19.42 -29.87 -3.98
C ALA A 108 19.83 -31.04 -4.91
N ALA A 109 19.26 -31.12 -6.11
CA ALA A 109 19.67 -32.05 -7.14
C ALA A 109 20.97 -31.67 -7.89
N GLY A 110 21.61 -30.56 -7.51
CA GLY A 110 22.90 -30.12 -8.06
C GLY A 110 22.82 -29.25 -9.31
N MET A 111 21.62 -28.74 -9.68
CA MET A 111 21.48 -27.77 -10.79
C MET A 111 22.06 -26.41 -10.41
N ASN A 112 22.56 -25.68 -11.39
CA ASN A 112 23.14 -24.35 -11.20
C ASN A 112 22.06 -23.33 -10.83
N PRO A 113 22.07 -22.75 -9.58
CA PRO A 113 21.05 -21.82 -9.13
C PRO A 113 20.93 -20.55 -9.99
N MET A 114 22.06 -20.09 -10.56
CA MET A 114 22.08 -18.90 -11.42
C MET A 114 21.39 -19.15 -12.75
N ASP A 115 21.55 -20.35 -13.33
CA ASP A 115 20.84 -20.73 -14.56
C ASP A 115 19.34 -21.02 -14.30
N LEU A 116 19.02 -21.65 -13.17
CA LEU A 116 17.62 -21.76 -12.73
C LEU A 116 16.96 -20.37 -12.66
N LYS A 117 17.63 -19.39 -12.04
CA LYS A 117 17.14 -18.01 -11.96
C LYS A 117 16.95 -17.37 -13.34
N ARG A 118 17.92 -17.53 -14.26
CA ARG A 118 17.77 -17.04 -15.65
C ARG A 118 16.56 -17.65 -16.35
N GLY A 119 16.31 -18.94 -16.13
CA GLY A 119 15.14 -19.63 -16.65
C GLY A 119 13.82 -19.09 -16.06
N ILE A 120 13.80 -18.85 -14.75
CA ILE A 120 12.67 -18.22 -14.05
C ILE A 120 12.40 -16.83 -14.64
N ASP A 121 13.41 -15.98 -14.78
CA ASP A 121 13.28 -14.62 -15.32
C ASP A 121 12.71 -14.64 -16.76
N LYS A 122 13.20 -15.54 -17.63
CA LYS A 122 12.65 -15.74 -18.99
C LYS A 122 11.18 -16.14 -19.00
N ALA A 123 10.81 -17.07 -18.12
CA ALA A 123 9.43 -17.55 -18.02
C ALA A 123 8.49 -16.43 -17.53
N VAL A 124 8.90 -15.65 -16.53
CA VAL A 124 8.09 -14.54 -15.99
C VAL A 124 7.80 -13.50 -17.06
N VAL A 125 8.82 -13.07 -17.82
CA VAL A 125 8.62 -12.11 -18.92
C VAL A 125 7.59 -12.66 -19.92
N ALA A 126 7.73 -13.90 -20.35
CA ALA A 126 6.82 -14.52 -21.31
C ALA A 126 5.38 -14.66 -20.75
N VAL A 127 5.23 -15.03 -19.47
CA VAL A 127 3.90 -15.12 -18.83
C VAL A 127 3.26 -13.74 -18.71
N VAL A 128 4.00 -12.71 -18.34
CA VAL A 128 3.49 -11.33 -18.25
C VAL A 128 3.02 -10.83 -19.62
N ASP A 129 3.75 -11.13 -20.69
CA ASP A 129 3.34 -10.77 -22.05
C ASP A 129 2.05 -11.51 -22.47
N GLU A 130 1.89 -12.78 -22.10
CA GLU A 130 0.63 -13.50 -22.32
C GLU A 130 -0.53 -12.96 -21.49
N LEU A 131 -0.31 -12.59 -20.22
CA LEU A 131 -1.33 -11.94 -19.40
C LEU A 131 -1.81 -10.61 -20.01
N LYS A 132 -0.90 -9.80 -20.57
CA LYS A 132 -1.26 -8.58 -21.29
C LYS A 132 -2.12 -8.84 -22.52
N LYS A 133 -1.86 -9.92 -23.25
CA LYS A 133 -2.68 -10.32 -24.42
C LYS A 133 -4.07 -10.81 -24.00
N LEU A 134 -4.19 -11.46 -22.84
CA LEU A 134 -5.47 -11.92 -22.27
C LEU A 134 -6.29 -10.78 -21.67
N SER A 135 -5.65 -9.68 -21.35
CA SER A 135 -6.28 -8.51 -20.70
C SER A 135 -7.32 -7.85 -21.59
N LYS A 136 -8.43 -7.45 -20.98
CA LYS A 136 -9.49 -6.65 -21.60
C LYS A 136 -9.64 -5.33 -20.84
N PRO A 137 -9.86 -4.20 -21.53
CA PRO A 137 -10.11 -2.93 -20.84
C PRO A 137 -11.32 -3.04 -19.90
N CYS A 138 -11.19 -2.49 -18.69
CA CYS A 138 -12.29 -2.36 -17.72
C CYS A 138 -12.98 -1.01 -17.95
N THR A 139 -14.13 -1.04 -18.65
CA THR A 139 -14.78 0.20 -19.10
C THR A 139 -16.14 0.46 -18.49
N THR A 140 -16.85 -0.57 -18.05
CA THR A 140 -18.22 -0.47 -17.56
C THR A 140 -18.29 -0.43 -16.04
N SER A 141 -19.26 0.33 -15.49
CA SER A 141 -19.53 0.37 -14.04
C SER A 141 -19.83 -1.01 -13.46
N THR A 142 -20.43 -1.90 -14.26
CA THR A 142 -20.69 -3.30 -13.86
C THR A 142 -19.38 -4.07 -13.66
N GLU A 143 -18.42 -3.96 -14.58
CA GLU A 143 -17.11 -4.62 -14.43
C GLU A 143 -16.35 -4.07 -13.22
N ILE A 144 -16.38 -2.74 -13.00
CA ILE A 144 -15.78 -2.10 -11.83
C ILE A 144 -16.41 -2.64 -10.55
N ALA A 145 -17.74 -2.73 -10.48
CA ALA A 145 -18.44 -3.28 -9.33
C ALA A 145 -18.09 -4.76 -9.08
N GLN A 146 -17.95 -5.56 -10.16
CA GLN A 146 -17.54 -6.97 -10.06
C GLN A 146 -16.11 -7.12 -9.51
N VAL A 147 -15.15 -6.34 -10.03
CA VAL A 147 -13.77 -6.34 -9.51
C VAL A 147 -13.75 -5.95 -8.03
N GLY A 148 -14.46 -4.86 -7.68
CA GLY A 148 -14.57 -4.41 -6.30
C GLY A 148 -15.19 -5.47 -5.37
N ALA A 149 -16.26 -6.13 -5.82
CA ALA A 149 -16.90 -7.19 -5.06
C ALA A 149 -15.97 -8.40 -4.85
N ILE A 150 -15.22 -8.84 -5.88
CA ILE A 150 -14.28 -9.96 -5.77
C ILE A 150 -13.15 -9.64 -4.78
N SER A 151 -12.52 -8.47 -4.90
CA SER A 151 -11.47 -8.04 -3.98
C SER A 151 -12.00 -7.87 -2.53
N ALA A 152 -13.27 -7.47 -2.38
CA ALA A 152 -13.96 -7.39 -1.09
C ALA A 152 -14.51 -8.74 -0.59
N ASN A 153 -13.98 -9.89 -1.01
CA ASN A 153 -14.45 -11.23 -0.62
C ASN A 153 -15.92 -11.53 -0.99
N ALA A 154 -16.32 -11.17 -2.20
CA ALA A 154 -17.67 -11.32 -2.75
C ALA A 154 -18.75 -10.42 -2.09
N ASP A 155 -18.35 -9.29 -1.51
CA ASP A 155 -19.25 -8.27 -0.97
C ASP A 155 -19.74 -7.35 -2.10
N ALA A 156 -20.96 -7.58 -2.57
CA ALA A 156 -21.55 -6.83 -3.67
C ALA A 156 -21.83 -5.36 -3.32
N ASP A 157 -22.12 -5.05 -2.05
CA ASP A 157 -22.39 -3.69 -1.60
C ASP A 157 -21.12 -2.83 -1.66
N ILE A 158 -19.97 -3.39 -1.29
CA ILE A 158 -18.67 -2.73 -1.41
C ILE A 158 -18.35 -2.49 -2.89
N GLY A 159 -18.51 -3.49 -3.76
CA GLY A 159 -18.29 -3.33 -5.20
C GLY A 159 -19.16 -2.22 -5.80
N LYS A 160 -20.44 -2.19 -5.42
CA LYS A 160 -21.39 -1.18 -5.90
C LYS A 160 -21.02 0.23 -5.44
N ILE A 161 -20.72 0.44 -4.15
CA ILE A 161 -20.40 1.79 -3.64
C ILE A 161 -19.14 2.35 -4.28
N ILE A 162 -18.14 1.50 -4.60
CA ILE A 162 -16.92 1.91 -5.31
C ILE A 162 -17.23 2.30 -6.76
N SER A 163 -18.05 1.50 -7.45
CA SER A 163 -18.48 1.83 -8.80
C SER A 163 -19.27 3.14 -8.85
N ASP A 164 -20.23 3.33 -7.93
CA ASP A 164 -21.00 4.56 -7.81
C ASP A 164 -20.10 5.78 -7.48
N ALA A 165 -19.04 5.58 -6.70
CA ALA A 165 -18.05 6.61 -6.40
C ALA A 165 -17.27 7.00 -7.67
N MET A 166 -16.76 6.00 -8.43
CA MET A 166 -16.04 6.24 -9.68
C MET A 166 -16.91 6.90 -10.75
N ASP A 167 -18.20 6.58 -10.80
CA ASP A 167 -19.15 7.23 -11.73
C ASP A 167 -19.34 8.70 -11.39
N LYS A 168 -19.30 9.08 -10.10
CA LYS A 168 -19.47 10.47 -9.65
C LYS A 168 -18.23 11.33 -9.84
N VAL A 169 -17.03 10.82 -9.49
CA VAL A 169 -15.79 11.61 -9.54
C VAL A 169 -14.93 11.31 -10.78
N GLY A 170 -15.36 10.38 -11.62
CA GLY A 170 -14.59 9.90 -12.76
C GLY A 170 -13.61 8.78 -12.39
N LYS A 171 -13.14 8.05 -13.40
CA LYS A 171 -12.26 6.87 -13.22
C LYS A 171 -10.90 7.22 -12.58
N GLU A 172 -10.41 8.43 -12.81
CA GLU A 172 -9.19 8.98 -12.23
C GLU A 172 -9.46 9.85 -11.00
N GLY A 173 -10.72 9.95 -10.60
CA GLY A 173 -11.17 10.75 -9.47
C GLY A 173 -10.63 10.23 -8.13
N VAL A 174 -10.56 11.14 -7.17
CA VAL A 174 -10.07 10.82 -5.83
C VAL A 174 -11.20 10.20 -5.02
N ILE A 175 -10.94 9.02 -4.48
CA ILE A 175 -11.85 8.32 -3.56
C ILE A 175 -11.06 8.02 -2.29
N THR A 176 -11.60 8.42 -1.15
CA THR A 176 -11.03 8.14 0.19
C THR A 176 -12.02 7.36 1.04
N VAL A 177 -11.49 6.60 2.00
CA VAL A 177 -12.28 5.75 2.89
C VAL A 177 -12.16 6.25 4.32
N GLU A 178 -13.28 6.58 4.93
CA GLU A 178 -13.36 7.12 6.29
C GLU A 178 -14.24 6.25 7.19
N ASP A 179 -14.08 6.44 8.50
CA ASP A 179 -14.95 5.82 9.49
C ASP A 179 -16.31 6.51 9.46
N GLY A 180 -17.37 5.75 9.20
CA GLY A 180 -18.75 6.22 9.26
C GLY A 180 -19.28 6.27 10.69
N LYS A 181 -20.41 6.95 10.87
CA LYS A 181 -21.13 7.02 12.16
C LYS A 181 -22.38 6.17 12.16
N SER A 182 -22.76 5.60 11.02
CA SER A 182 -23.94 4.74 10.83
C SER A 182 -23.54 3.26 10.74
N LEU A 183 -24.53 2.38 10.72
CA LEU A 183 -24.32 0.94 10.49
C LEU A 183 -24.09 0.61 9.01
N ASN A 184 -24.54 1.48 8.13
CA ASN A 184 -24.46 1.29 6.67
C ASN A 184 -23.31 2.11 6.08
N ASN A 185 -22.78 1.65 4.94
CA ASN A 185 -21.83 2.42 4.16
C ASN A 185 -22.56 3.59 3.48
N GLU A 186 -21.92 4.75 3.45
CA GLU A 186 -22.45 5.96 2.82
C GLU A 186 -21.44 6.52 1.82
N LEU A 187 -21.93 7.10 0.72
CA LEU A 187 -21.13 7.78 -0.29
C LEU A 187 -21.46 9.26 -0.31
N GLU A 188 -20.50 10.09 0.02
CA GLU A 188 -20.56 11.55 -0.08
C GLU A 188 -19.55 12.06 -1.10
N VAL A 189 -19.88 13.10 -1.85
CA VAL A 189 -18.93 13.80 -2.71
C VAL A 189 -18.76 15.21 -2.17
N VAL A 190 -17.52 15.60 -1.94
CA VAL A 190 -17.15 16.90 -1.38
C VAL A 190 -16.16 17.62 -2.30
N GLU A 191 -16.06 18.93 -2.13
CA GLU A 191 -15.04 19.73 -2.81
C GLU A 191 -13.64 19.29 -2.36
N GLY A 192 -12.75 19.06 -3.30
CA GLY A 192 -11.41 18.58 -2.97
C GLY A 192 -10.58 18.28 -4.20
N MET A 193 -9.29 18.03 -4.00
CA MET A 193 -8.38 17.63 -5.05
C MET A 193 -7.19 16.86 -4.52
N GLN A 194 -6.54 16.10 -5.40
CA GLN A 194 -5.25 15.46 -5.15
C GLN A 194 -4.19 15.99 -6.11
N PHE A 195 -2.95 16.12 -5.63
CA PHE A 195 -1.79 16.43 -6.46
C PHE A 195 -0.57 15.59 -6.10
N ASP A 196 0.32 15.41 -7.07
CA ASP A 196 1.47 14.51 -6.99
C ASP A 196 2.65 15.20 -6.29
N ARG A 197 2.56 15.39 -4.99
CA ARG A 197 3.64 15.81 -4.09
C ARG A 197 3.33 15.29 -2.70
N GLY A 198 4.27 14.60 -2.08
CA GLY A 198 4.15 14.10 -0.73
C GLY A 198 4.92 14.93 0.29
N TYR A 199 4.96 14.44 1.52
CA TYR A 199 5.66 15.11 2.62
C TYR A 199 7.18 15.22 2.37
N LEU A 200 7.76 16.34 2.79
CA LEU A 200 9.20 16.60 2.67
C LEU A 200 10.05 15.84 3.70
N SER A 201 9.42 15.31 4.73
CA SER A 201 10.11 14.54 5.76
C SER A 201 9.20 13.45 6.33
N PRO A 202 9.69 12.20 6.48
CA PRO A 202 8.92 11.12 7.10
C PRO A 202 8.60 11.39 8.58
N TYR A 203 9.25 12.34 9.22
CA TYR A 203 8.95 12.75 10.59
C TYR A 203 7.62 13.52 10.74
N PHE A 204 6.96 13.86 9.66
CA PHE A 204 5.59 14.39 9.68
C PHE A 204 4.53 13.31 9.79
N ILE A 205 4.87 12.03 9.57
CA ILE A 205 3.94 10.90 9.63
C ILE A 205 3.37 10.80 11.06
N ASN A 206 2.04 10.77 11.14
CA ASN A 206 1.31 10.54 12.39
C ASN A 206 0.38 9.31 12.32
N ASN A 207 0.31 8.68 11.15
CA ASN A 207 -0.33 7.38 10.95
C ASN A 207 0.73 6.41 10.37
N PRO A 208 1.46 5.69 11.24
CA PRO A 208 2.54 4.81 10.81
C PRO A 208 2.05 3.59 10.03
N ASP A 209 0.83 3.12 10.27
CA ASP A 209 0.28 1.95 9.59
C ASP A 209 0.11 2.21 8.08
N LYS A 210 -0.34 3.41 7.72
CA LYS A 210 -0.52 3.85 6.33
C LYS A 210 0.65 4.66 5.78
N GLN A 211 1.65 4.99 6.59
CA GLN A 211 2.78 5.86 6.23
C GLN A 211 2.34 7.24 5.71
N ILE A 212 1.30 7.82 6.31
CA ILE A 212 0.75 9.14 5.94
C ILE A 212 0.75 10.12 7.12
N ALA A 213 0.75 11.40 6.77
CA ALA A 213 0.41 12.48 7.70
C ALA A 213 -1.05 12.89 7.48
N VAL A 214 -1.84 12.91 8.54
CA VAL A 214 -3.25 13.32 8.52
C VAL A 214 -3.40 14.59 9.34
N LEU A 215 -3.97 15.63 8.73
CA LEU A 215 -4.24 16.91 9.38
C LEU A 215 -5.75 17.16 9.39
N GLU A 216 -6.32 17.29 10.58
CA GLU A 216 -7.75 17.58 10.76
C GLU A 216 -7.98 19.07 10.98
N ASN A 217 -8.86 19.67 10.19
CA ASN A 217 -9.16 21.10 10.18
C ASN A 217 -7.92 22.01 10.10
N PRO A 218 -6.96 21.73 9.19
CA PRO A 218 -5.73 22.49 9.10
C PRO A 218 -5.93 23.87 8.49
N PHE A 219 -5.00 24.76 8.80
CA PHE A 219 -4.68 25.91 7.96
C PHE A 219 -3.73 25.48 6.83
N ILE A 220 -3.80 26.18 5.70
CA ILE A 220 -3.00 25.89 4.50
C ILE A 220 -2.28 27.17 4.10
N LEU A 221 -0.96 27.17 4.20
CA LEU A 221 -0.11 28.24 3.71
C LEU A 221 0.34 27.93 2.29
N LEU A 222 0.03 28.81 1.35
CA LEU A 222 0.44 28.73 -0.07
C LEU A 222 1.49 29.77 -0.36
N PHE A 223 2.70 29.37 -0.76
CA PHE A 223 3.80 30.27 -1.03
C PHE A 223 4.47 29.94 -2.37
N ASP A 224 4.72 30.93 -3.19
CA ASP A 224 5.22 30.75 -4.57
C ASP A 224 6.74 30.54 -4.66
N LYS A 225 7.48 30.79 -3.57
CA LYS A 225 8.94 30.66 -3.49
C LYS A 225 9.38 29.60 -2.49
N LYS A 226 10.70 29.43 -2.38
CA LYS A 226 11.31 28.56 -1.37
C LYS A 226 11.29 29.19 0.02
N ILE A 227 11.15 28.33 1.03
CA ILE A 227 11.25 28.70 2.44
C ILE A 227 12.48 28.02 3.04
N SER A 228 13.53 28.77 3.30
CA SER A 228 14.77 28.27 3.92
C SER A 228 15.04 28.91 5.29
N ASN A 229 14.57 30.16 5.50
CA ASN A 229 14.75 30.89 6.73
C ASN A 229 13.49 30.79 7.61
N ILE A 230 13.64 30.28 8.81
CA ILE A 230 12.52 30.13 9.75
C ILE A 230 11.96 31.47 10.23
N ARG A 231 12.77 32.53 10.23
CA ARG A 231 12.35 33.84 10.75
C ARG A 231 11.20 34.43 9.97
N ASP A 232 11.19 34.21 8.65
CA ASP A 232 10.14 34.73 7.76
C ASP A 232 8.79 34.04 8.04
N LEU A 233 8.84 32.80 8.53
CA LEU A 233 7.68 31.97 8.82
C LEU A 233 7.15 32.15 10.27
N LEU A 234 7.98 32.66 11.19
CA LEU A 234 7.64 32.78 12.62
C LEU A 234 6.31 33.48 12.90
N PRO A 235 5.98 34.62 12.24
CA PRO A 235 4.72 35.32 12.52
C PRO A 235 3.49 34.48 12.23
N VAL A 236 3.55 33.65 11.17
CA VAL A 236 2.46 32.74 10.81
C VAL A 236 2.39 31.57 11.79
N LEU A 237 3.54 30.96 12.13
CA LEU A 237 3.59 29.84 13.07
C LEU A 237 3.05 30.21 14.45
N GLU A 238 3.36 31.41 14.94
CA GLU A 238 2.85 31.90 16.24
C GLU A 238 1.32 32.07 16.22
N GLN A 239 0.76 32.61 15.13
CA GLN A 239 -0.68 32.75 14.97
C GLN A 239 -1.38 31.39 14.92
N VAL A 240 -0.83 30.44 14.14
CA VAL A 240 -1.37 29.09 14.01
C VAL A 240 -1.28 28.33 15.33
N ALA A 241 -0.16 28.45 16.04
CA ALA A 241 0.02 27.85 17.37
C ALA A 241 -1.01 28.38 18.39
N LYS A 242 -1.26 29.70 18.40
CA LYS A 242 -2.30 30.31 19.24
C LYS A 242 -3.71 29.83 18.89
N ALA A 243 -3.97 29.54 17.60
CA ALA A 243 -5.24 29.00 17.14
C ALA A 243 -5.42 27.51 17.47
N GLY A 244 -4.34 26.79 17.84
CA GLY A 244 -4.38 25.38 18.22
C GLY A 244 -4.74 24.42 17.08
N ARG A 245 -4.59 24.85 15.81
CA ARG A 245 -4.92 24.05 14.63
C ARG A 245 -3.66 23.60 13.88
N PRO A 246 -3.68 22.47 13.16
CA PRO A 246 -2.58 22.03 12.32
C PRO A 246 -2.31 22.99 11.17
N LEU A 247 -1.10 22.93 10.60
CA LEU A 247 -0.68 23.72 9.45
C LEU A 247 -0.10 22.83 8.37
N LEU A 248 -0.64 22.92 7.14
CA LEU A 248 0.02 22.45 5.93
C LEU A 248 0.72 23.63 5.25
N ILE A 249 1.97 23.45 4.88
CA ILE A 249 2.74 24.40 4.07
C ILE A 249 2.95 23.84 2.69
N ILE A 250 2.48 24.54 1.67
CA ILE A 250 2.68 24.21 0.25
C ILE A 250 3.53 25.34 -0.35
N ALA A 251 4.78 25.06 -0.65
CA ALA A 251 5.72 26.04 -1.17
C ALA A 251 6.53 25.46 -2.34
N GLU A 252 7.26 26.30 -3.08
CA GLU A 252 8.19 25.77 -4.08
C GLU A 252 9.12 24.72 -3.50
N ASP A 253 9.68 24.98 -2.34
CA ASP A 253 10.43 24.04 -1.51
C ASP A 253 10.45 24.56 -0.06
N VAL A 254 10.65 23.63 0.89
CA VAL A 254 10.93 23.99 2.29
C VAL A 254 12.19 23.23 2.69
N GLU A 255 13.25 23.95 2.99
CA GLU A 255 14.57 23.36 3.17
C GLU A 255 15.34 23.98 4.36
N GLY A 256 16.49 23.42 4.71
CA GLY A 256 17.41 23.97 5.69
C GLY A 256 16.83 24.11 7.09
N GLU A 257 17.06 25.29 7.71
CA GLU A 257 16.63 25.59 9.07
C GLU A 257 15.09 25.59 9.22
N ALA A 258 14.38 26.04 8.21
CA ALA A 258 12.91 26.07 8.23
C ALA A 258 12.33 24.65 8.34
N LEU A 259 12.75 23.71 7.48
CA LEU A 259 12.29 22.33 7.55
C LEU A 259 12.67 21.64 8.86
N ALA A 260 13.92 21.80 9.32
CA ALA A 260 14.39 21.22 10.57
C ALA A 260 13.55 21.70 11.77
N THR A 261 13.24 23.00 11.82
CA THR A 261 12.44 23.57 12.91
C THR A 261 10.99 23.07 12.87
N LEU A 262 10.37 22.97 11.70
CA LEU A 262 9.02 22.40 11.56
C LEU A 262 8.98 20.94 12.04
N VAL A 263 9.95 20.13 11.65
CA VAL A 263 10.07 18.73 12.09
C VAL A 263 10.22 18.63 13.61
N VAL A 264 11.10 19.42 14.21
CA VAL A 264 11.31 19.42 15.68
C VAL A 264 10.03 19.82 16.42
N ASN A 265 9.34 20.85 15.97
CA ASN A 265 8.08 21.30 16.59
C ASN A 265 6.97 20.24 16.44
N ASN A 266 6.90 19.55 15.30
CA ASN A 266 5.96 18.46 15.08
C ASN A 266 6.25 17.26 16.01
N ILE A 267 7.51 16.81 16.10
CA ILE A 267 7.92 15.72 17.01
C ILE A 267 7.64 16.06 18.48
N ARG A 268 7.88 17.30 18.89
CA ARG A 268 7.61 17.77 20.25
C ARG A 268 6.12 18.00 20.54
N GLY A 269 5.25 17.88 19.54
CA GLY A 269 3.81 18.14 19.68
C GLY A 269 3.44 19.59 19.96
N ILE A 270 4.37 20.55 19.78
CA ILE A 270 4.12 21.97 19.99
C ILE A 270 3.21 22.52 18.89
N LEU A 271 3.45 22.10 17.64
CA LEU A 271 2.67 22.49 16.49
C LEU A 271 2.60 21.31 15.50
N LYS A 272 1.40 20.84 15.21
CA LYS A 272 1.18 19.82 14.19
C LYS A 272 1.34 20.45 12.81
N THR A 273 2.43 20.12 12.13
CA THR A 273 2.73 20.67 10.80
C THR A 273 3.10 19.59 9.81
N CYS A 274 2.88 19.88 8.53
CA CYS A 274 3.46 19.13 7.43
C CYS A 274 3.87 20.12 6.33
N ALA A 275 4.94 19.84 5.62
CA ALA A 275 5.41 20.63 4.50
C ALA A 275 5.50 19.75 3.25
N VAL A 276 5.02 20.27 2.13
CA VAL A 276 5.03 19.63 0.80
C VAL A 276 5.49 20.61 -0.26
N LYS A 277 6.03 20.09 -1.36
CA LYS A 277 6.35 20.91 -2.53
C LYS A 277 5.08 21.24 -3.29
N ALA A 278 5.02 22.46 -3.83
CA ALA A 278 3.96 22.86 -4.73
C ALA A 278 4.00 22.02 -6.04
N PRO A 279 2.84 21.60 -6.56
CA PRO A 279 2.77 20.85 -7.81
C PRO A 279 3.14 21.71 -9.02
N GLY A 280 3.75 21.10 -10.04
CA GLY A 280 4.15 21.76 -11.27
C GLY A 280 5.46 22.56 -11.17
N PHE A 281 5.79 23.28 -12.23
CA PHE A 281 7.00 24.11 -12.38
C PHE A 281 6.65 25.42 -13.09
N GLY A 282 7.39 26.49 -12.75
CA GLY A 282 7.22 27.81 -13.39
C GLY A 282 5.77 28.33 -13.31
N ASP A 283 5.23 28.83 -14.41
CA ASP A 283 3.88 29.41 -14.46
C ASP A 283 2.78 28.37 -14.13
N ARG A 284 3.00 27.10 -14.45
CA ARG A 284 2.07 26.02 -14.07
C ARG A 284 1.99 25.84 -12.57
N ARG A 285 3.11 25.97 -11.85
CA ARG A 285 3.11 25.92 -10.40
C ARG A 285 2.28 27.06 -9.81
N LYS A 286 2.45 28.30 -10.31
CA LYS A 286 1.65 29.44 -9.88
C LYS A 286 0.15 29.18 -10.12
N ALA A 287 -0.20 28.72 -11.32
CA ALA A 287 -1.57 28.42 -11.67
C ALA A 287 -2.18 27.30 -10.78
N MET A 288 -1.41 26.27 -10.42
CA MET A 288 -1.87 25.20 -9.52
C MET A 288 -1.99 25.70 -8.06
N LEU A 289 -1.09 26.57 -7.60
CA LEU A 289 -1.23 27.20 -6.28
C LEU A 289 -2.50 28.07 -6.21
N GLU A 290 -2.84 28.80 -7.28
CA GLU A 290 -4.09 29.56 -7.38
C GLU A 290 -5.33 28.65 -7.35
N ASP A 291 -5.27 27.50 -8.04
CA ASP A 291 -6.34 26.52 -8.03
C ASP A 291 -6.58 25.98 -6.60
N ILE A 292 -5.49 25.68 -5.87
CA ILE A 292 -5.56 25.26 -4.47
C ILE A 292 -6.08 26.40 -3.58
N ALA A 293 -5.67 27.65 -3.82
CA ALA A 293 -6.15 28.81 -3.07
C ALA A 293 -7.66 28.98 -3.19
N ILE A 294 -8.19 28.89 -4.41
CA ILE A 294 -9.63 28.99 -4.68
C ILE A 294 -10.38 27.83 -4.01
N LEU A 295 -9.85 26.60 -4.10
CA LEU A 295 -10.45 25.42 -3.50
C LEU A 295 -10.52 25.51 -1.98
N THR A 296 -9.51 26.13 -1.34
CA THR A 296 -9.37 26.17 0.12
C THR A 296 -9.80 27.48 0.75
N GLY A 297 -10.22 28.45 -0.07
CA GLY A 297 -10.65 29.78 0.38
C GLY A 297 -9.52 30.64 0.93
N GLY A 298 -8.27 30.36 0.55
CA GLY A 298 -7.09 31.13 0.89
C GLY A 298 -6.58 31.98 -0.27
N GLN A 299 -5.35 32.48 -0.13
CA GLN A 299 -4.64 33.16 -1.21
C GLN A 299 -3.17 32.74 -1.28
N VAL A 300 -2.58 32.87 -2.45
CA VAL A 300 -1.16 32.60 -2.66
C VAL A 300 -0.36 33.79 -2.12
N ILE A 301 0.55 33.54 -1.21
CA ILE A 301 1.49 34.53 -0.73
C ILE A 301 2.59 34.68 -1.77
N ALA A 302 2.61 35.80 -2.47
CA ALA A 302 3.58 36.12 -3.51
C ALA A 302 3.96 37.60 -3.45
N GLU A 303 5.23 37.89 -3.58
CA GLU A 303 5.73 39.28 -3.59
C GLU A 303 5.18 40.08 -4.77
N GLU A 304 4.88 39.44 -5.89
CA GLU A 304 4.29 40.03 -7.09
C GLU A 304 2.92 40.71 -6.82
N VAL A 305 2.17 40.17 -5.85
CA VAL A 305 0.89 40.73 -5.38
C VAL A 305 1.03 41.56 -4.09
N GLY A 306 2.26 41.82 -3.65
CA GLY A 306 2.56 42.64 -2.47
C GLY A 306 2.43 41.90 -1.13
N LEU A 307 2.30 40.58 -1.14
CA LEU A 307 2.20 39.73 0.04
C LEU A 307 3.55 39.10 0.38
N THR A 308 3.96 39.19 1.64
CA THR A 308 5.17 38.53 2.16
C THR A 308 4.82 37.62 3.33
N LEU A 309 5.63 36.59 3.58
CA LEU A 309 5.42 35.67 4.70
C LEU A 309 5.33 36.38 6.05
N GLU A 310 6.16 37.41 6.25
CA GLU A 310 6.20 38.18 7.49
C GLU A 310 4.90 38.93 7.81
N LYS A 311 4.14 39.29 6.76
CA LYS A 311 2.88 40.03 6.86
C LYS A 311 1.64 39.13 6.76
N ALA A 312 1.84 37.85 6.47
CA ALA A 312 0.74 36.91 6.31
C ALA A 312 -0.02 36.72 7.63
N THR A 313 -1.32 36.63 7.52
CA THR A 313 -2.26 36.44 8.65
C THR A 313 -3.10 35.17 8.44
N LEU A 314 -3.80 34.73 9.48
CA LEU A 314 -4.70 33.57 9.38
C LEU A 314 -5.81 33.74 8.32
N LYS A 315 -6.14 34.97 7.94
CA LYS A 315 -7.14 35.26 6.90
C LYS A 315 -6.65 34.96 5.51
N ASP A 316 -5.34 34.97 5.32
CA ASP A 316 -4.70 34.70 4.03
C ASP A 316 -4.52 33.20 3.80
N LEU A 317 -4.64 32.39 4.87
CA LEU A 317 -4.48 30.95 4.82
C LEU A 317 -5.74 30.26 4.34
N GLY A 318 -5.54 29.26 3.47
CA GLY A 318 -6.60 28.34 3.10
C GLY A 318 -7.00 27.42 4.25
N GLN A 319 -8.13 26.75 4.13
CA GLN A 319 -8.62 25.78 5.10
C GLN A 319 -9.25 24.58 4.40
N ALA A 320 -9.20 23.43 5.04
CA ALA A 320 -9.91 22.23 4.63
C ALA A 320 -10.38 21.48 5.87
N LYS A 321 -11.34 20.58 5.71
CA LYS A 321 -11.80 19.73 6.81
C LYS A 321 -10.75 18.69 7.16
N ARG A 322 -10.08 18.12 6.15
CA ARG A 322 -9.04 17.11 6.33
C ARG A 322 -8.05 17.14 5.19
N ILE A 323 -6.79 16.82 5.49
CA ILE A 323 -5.75 16.62 4.48
C ILE A 323 -5.01 15.32 4.80
N GLU A 324 -4.79 14.51 3.76
CA GLU A 324 -3.99 13.31 3.80
C GLU A 324 -2.74 13.48 2.94
N ILE A 325 -1.56 13.35 3.54
CA ILE A 325 -0.28 13.52 2.86
C ILE A 325 0.47 12.20 2.91
N GLY A 326 0.63 11.57 1.75
CA GLY A 326 1.44 10.39 1.55
C GLY A 326 2.87 10.72 1.17
N LYS A 327 3.62 9.70 0.76
CA LYS A 327 4.99 9.84 0.27
C LYS A 327 5.05 10.58 -1.09
N GLU A 328 4.07 10.34 -1.97
CA GLU A 328 4.07 10.79 -3.36
C GLU A 328 2.92 11.77 -3.67
N ASN A 329 1.91 11.86 -2.81
CA ASN A 329 0.70 12.64 -3.09
C ASN A 329 0.17 13.36 -1.85
N THR A 330 -0.63 14.39 -2.10
CA THR A 330 -1.39 15.15 -1.08
C THR A 330 -2.83 15.29 -1.55
N THR A 331 -3.77 14.88 -0.68
CA THR A 331 -5.22 14.94 -0.92
C THR A 331 -5.85 15.97 0.01
N LEU A 332 -6.48 16.98 -0.56
CA LEU A 332 -7.29 17.99 0.12
C LEU A 332 -8.75 17.54 0.09
N ILE A 333 -9.38 17.46 1.25
CA ILE A 333 -10.75 16.95 1.40
C ILE A 333 -11.60 18.05 2.04
N ASP A 334 -12.72 18.38 1.40
CA ASP A 334 -13.69 19.37 1.85
C ASP A 334 -13.01 20.72 2.11
N GLY A 335 -12.51 21.33 1.03
CA GLY A 335 -11.91 22.67 1.05
C GLY A 335 -12.95 23.75 1.37
N ALA A 336 -12.53 24.77 2.10
CA ALA A 336 -13.41 25.86 2.54
C ALA A 336 -13.70 26.93 1.44
N GLY A 337 -13.28 26.68 0.19
CA GLY A 337 -13.54 27.57 -0.94
C GLY A 337 -15.02 27.64 -1.31
N GLU A 338 -15.44 28.76 -1.87
CA GLU A 338 -16.82 28.91 -2.34
C GLU A 338 -17.03 28.13 -3.65
N ALA A 339 -18.07 27.28 -3.74
CA ALA A 339 -18.41 26.50 -4.93
C ALA A 339 -18.53 27.37 -6.20
N LYS A 340 -19.10 28.59 -6.08
CA LYS A 340 -19.17 29.55 -7.20
C LYS A 340 -17.79 29.99 -7.71
N GLY A 341 -16.82 30.16 -6.80
CA GLY A 341 -15.43 30.50 -7.14
C GLY A 341 -14.76 29.34 -7.90
N ILE A 342 -14.97 28.11 -7.44
CA ILE A 342 -14.44 26.89 -8.09
C ILE A 342 -15.05 26.73 -9.49
N GLU A 343 -16.38 26.87 -9.64
CA GLU A 343 -17.04 26.82 -10.94
C GLU A 343 -16.55 27.91 -11.91
N ALA A 344 -16.33 29.14 -11.43
CA ALA A 344 -15.80 30.23 -12.22
C ALA A 344 -14.37 29.91 -12.70
N ARG A 345 -13.53 29.34 -11.83
CA ARG A 345 -12.18 28.90 -12.19
C ARG A 345 -12.18 27.79 -13.23
N VAL A 346 -13.03 26.80 -13.07
CA VAL A 346 -13.22 25.71 -14.05
C VAL A 346 -13.62 26.27 -15.43
N LYS A 347 -14.56 27.23 -15.46
CA LYS A 347 -14.96 27.91 -16.72
C LYS A 347 -13.78 28.64 -17.34
N GLN A 348 -12.99 29.37 -16.55
CA GLN A 348 -11.81 30.08 -17.02
C GLN A 348 -10.79 29.11 -17.65
N ILE A 349 -10.51 27.98 -17.00
CA ILE A 349 -9.55 27.01 -17.55
C ILE A 349 -10.10 26.35 -18.82
N ARG A 350 -11.41 26.12 -18.94
CA ARG A 350 -12.03 25.62 -20.19
C ARG A 350 -11.85 26.58 -21.36
N ILE A 351 -11.98 27.88 -21.13
CA ILE A 351 -11.68 28.88 -22.18
C ILE A 351 -10.21 28.80 -22.59
N GLN A 352 -9.29 28.65 -21.63
CA GLN A 352 -7.86 28.48 -21.95
C GLN A 352 -7.58 27.20 -22.76
N ILE A 353 -8.34 26.10 -22.55
CA ILE A 353 -8.25 24.88 -23.36
C ILE A 353 -8.63 25.18 -24.83
N ASP A 354 -9.71 25.94 -25.04
CA ASP A 354 -10.18 26.27 -26.37
C ASP A 354 -9.19 27.22 -27.12
N GLU A 355 -8.51 28.11 -26.40
CA GLU A 355 -7.50 29.02 -26.91
C GLU A 355 -6.11 28.39 -27.09
N ALA A 356 -5.82 27.28 -26.41
CA ALA A 356 -4.52 26.63 -26.46
C ALA A 356 -4.24 26.05 -27.86
N THR A 357 -3.05 26.27 -28.36
CA THR A 357 -2.60 25.77 -29.68
C THR A 357 -1.82 24.47 -29.59
N SER A 358 -1.24 24.18 -28.44
CA SER A 358 -0.44 22.97 -28.18
C SER A 358 -1.31 21.86 -27.56
N ASP A 359 -1.26 20.67 -28.14
CA ASP A 359 -1.97 19.50 -27.59
C ASP A 359 -1.49 19.15 -26.17
N TYR A 360 -0.20 19.35 -25.90
CA TYR A 360 0.36 19.17 -24.55
C TYR A 360 -0.21 20.18 -23.53
N ASP A 361 -0.37 21.44 -23.91
CA ASP A 361 -0.96 22.43 -23.02
C ASP A 361 -2.46 22.17 -22.80
N LYS A 362 -3.18 21.76 -23.85
CA LYS A 362 -4.57 21.31 -23.74
C LYS A 362 -4.71 20.17 -22.74
N GLU A 363 -3.86 19.14 -22.85
CA GLU A 363 -3.85 18.01 -21.93
C GLU A 363 -3.63 18.46 -20.49
N LYS A 364 -2.64 19.32 -20.23
CA LYS A 364 -2.35 19.82 -18.88
C LYS A 364 -3.44 20.73 -18.31
N LEU A 365 -4.12 21.48 -19.13
CA LEU A 365 -5.31 22.25 -18.73
C LEU A 365 -6.51 21.33 -18.43
N GLN A 366 -6.70 20.27 -19.22
CA GLN A 366 -7.72 19.25 -18.96
C GLN A 366 -7.49 18.53 -17.65
N GLU A 367 -6.25 18.16 -17.33
CA GLU A 367 -5.90 17.59 -16.02
C GLU A 367 -6.29 18.53 -14.86
N ARG A 368 -6.06 19.85 -14.98
CA ARG A 368 -6.44 20.83 -13.97
C ARG A 368 -7.95 20.91 -13.79
N VAL A 369 -8.70 20.92 -14.91
CA VAL A 369 -10.18 20.88 -14.85
C VAL A 369 -10.66 19.62 -14.16
N ALA A 370 -10.11 18.45 -14.51
CA ALA A 370 -10.49 17.19 -13.89
C ALA A 370 -10.23 17.18 -12.38
N LYS A 371 -9.10 17.73 -11.94
CA LYS A 371 -8.75 17.83 -10.51
C LYS A 371 -9.65 18.80 -9.74
N LEU A 372 -10.07 19.92 -10.33
CA LEU A 372 -10.94 20.90 -9.69
C LEU A 372 -12.43 20.51 -9.71
N ALA A 373 -12.91 19.98 -10.85
CA ALA A 373 -14.32 19.68 -11.06
C ALA A 373 -14.75 18.32 -10.53
N GLY A 374 -13.81 17.38 -10.36
CA GLY A 374 -14.09 16.01 -9.96
C GLY A 374 -14.48 15.87 -8.48
N GLY A 375 -13.98 16.76 -7.62
CA GLY A 375 -14.15 16.63 -6.17
C GLY A 375 -13.46 15.40 -5.60
N VAL A 376 -13.81 15.05 -4.36
CA VAL A 376 -13.36 13.85 -3.66
C VAL A 376 -14.58 13.05 -3.21
N ALA A 377 -14.63 11.77 -3.59
CA ALA A 377 -15.64 10.87 -3.07
C ALA A 377 -15.19 10.28 -1.72
N LEU A 378 -16.04 10.43 -0.71
CA LEU A 378 -15.83 9.88 0.63
C LEU A 378 -16.69 8.64 0.80
N ILE A 379 -16.08 7.46 0.92
CA ILE A 379 -16.77 6.24 1.31
C ILE A 379 -16.69 6.15 2.84
N LYS A 380 -17.79 6.40 3.52
CA LYS A 380 -17.92 6.28 4.97
C LYS A 380 -18.36 4.86 5.31
N VAL A 381 -17.46 4.10 5.94
CA VAL A 381 -17.71 2.69 6.26
C VAL A 381 -18.52 2.59 7.55
N GLY A 382 -19.64 1.88 7.49
CA GLY A 382 -20.52 1.63 8.63
C GLY A 382 -20.30 0.26 9.26
N ALA A 383 -20.26 0.19 10.60
CA ALA A 383 -20.18 -1.06 11.35
C ALA A 383 -20.73 -0.91 12.77
N ALA A 384 -21.04 -2.04 13.41
CA ALA A 384 -21.55 -2.07 14.78
C ALA A 384 -20.45 -1.95 15.85
N THR A 385 -19.24 -2.39 15.53
CA THR A 385 -18.09 -2.40 16.45
C THR A 385 -16.85 -1.82 15.79
N GLU A 386 -15.91 -1.33 16.60
CA GLU A 386 -14.63 -0.80 16.10
C GLU A 386 -13.77 -1.87 15.39
N VAL A 387 -13.83 -3.13 15.85
CA VAL A 387 -13.11 -4.24 15.24
C VAL A 387 -13.67 -4.53 13.84
N GLU A 388 -14.99 -4.61 13.72
CA GLU A 388 -15.68 -4.78 12.43
C GLU A 388 -15.42 -3.59 11.49
N MET A 389 -15.43 -2.36 12.02
CA MET A 389 -15.16 -1.15 11.26
C MET A 389 -13.76 -1.20 10.61
N LYS A 390 -12.74 -1.56 11.37
CA LYS A 390 -11.36 -1.66 10.88
C LYS A 390 -11.22 -2.73 9.81
N GLU A 391 -11.83 -3.91 10.02
CA GLU A 391 -11.83 -4.99 9.04
C GLU A 391 -12.52 -4.59 7.73
N LYS A 392 -13.73 -4.03 7.84
CA LYS A 392 -14.53 -3.62 6.68
C LYS A 392 -13.89 -2.47 5.91
N LYS A 393 -13.26 -1.52 6.63
CA LYS A 393 -12.50 -0.43 6.02
C LYS A 393 -11.31 -0.95 5.21
N ALA A 394 -10.53 -1.88 5.75
CA ALA A 394 -9.42 -2.50 5.03
C ALA A 394 -9.92 -3.19 3.74
N ARG A 395 -11.02 -3.94 3.79
CA ARG A 395 -11.63 -4.55 2.60
C ARG A 395 -12.07 -3.53 1.55
N VAL A 396 -12.65 -2.41 1.97
CA VAL A 396 -13.04 -1.33 1.04
C VAL A 396 -11.81 -0.69 0.40
N GLU A 397 -10.73 -0.49 1.16
CA GLU A 397 -9.46 0.05 0.66
C GLU A 397 -8.82 -0.90 -0.37
N ASP A 398 -8.75 -2.21 -0.07
CA ASP A 398 -8.24 -3.23 -1.00
C ASP A 398 -9.06 -3.27 -2.30
N ALA A 399 -10.39 -3.27 -2.17
CA ALA A 399 -11.30 -3.25 -3.31
C ALA A 399 -11.15 -1.98 -4.16
N LEU A 400 -10.92 -0.83 -3.54
CA LEU A 400 -10.64 0.43 -4.25
C LEU A 400 -9.31 0.36 -5.02
N HIS A 401 -8.26 -0.19 -4.41
CA HIS A 401 -6.98 -0.38 -5.09
C HIS A 401 -7.09 -1.36 -6.27
N ALA A 402 -7.79 -2.48 -6.09
CA ALA A 402 -8.04 -3.45 -7.15
C ALA A 402 -8.83 -2.84 -8.31
N THR A 403 -9.87 -2.05 -8.04
CA THR A 403 -10.66 -1.38 -9.09
C THR A 403 -9.83 -0.34 -9.85
N ARG A 404 -8.98 0.43 -9.19
CA ARG A 404 -8.03 1.34 -9.85
C ARG A 404 -7.06 0.58 -10.75
N ALA A 405 -6.48 -0.51 -10.25
CA ALA A 405 -5.58 -1.37 -11.03
C ALA A 405 -6.28 -1.97 -12.27
N ALA A 406 -7.57 -2.32 -12.16
CA ALA A 406 -8.37 -2.82 -13.27
C ALA A 406 -8.66 -1.74 -14.32
N VAL A 407 -8.95 -0.52 -13.91
CA VAL A 407 -9.15 0.62 -14.83
C VAL A 407 -7.85 0.96 -15.56
N GLU A 408 -6.70 0.86 -14.88
CA GLU A 408 -5.38 1.22 -15.43
C GLU A 408 -4.87 0.21 -16.47
N GLU A 409 -4.90 -1.10 -16.17
CA GLU A 409 -4.30 -2.13 -17.03
C GLU A 409 -5.30 -3.19 -17.53
N GLY A 410 -6.60 -3.01 -17.28
CA GLY A 410 -7.63 -3.95 -17.67
C GLY A 410 -7.78 -5.13 -16.73
N ILE A 411 -8.61 -6.08 -17.17
CA ILE A 411 -9.04 -7.25 -16.41
C ILE A 411 -8.78 -8.55 -17.16
N VAL A 412 -8.59 -9.62 -16.39
CA VAL A 412 -8.46 -10.99 -16.86
C VAL A 412 -9.45 -11.89 -16.12
N ALA A 413 -9.64 -13.13 -16.60
CA ALA A 413 -10.43 -14.13 -15.90
C ALA A 413 -9.80 -14.45 -14.54
N GLY A 414 -10.58 -14.29 -13.46
CA GLY A 414 -10.14 -14.46 -12.09
C GLY A 414 -10.04 -15.92 -11.62
N GLY A 415 -9.84 -16.11 -10.32
CA GLY A 415 -9.76 -17.44 -9.72
C GLY A 415 -8.53 -18.26 -10.15
N GLY A 416 -7.47 -17.61 -10.61
CA GLY A 416 -6.24 -18.24 -11.10
C GLY A 416 -6.31 -18.74 -12.55
N VAL A 417 -7.44 -18.55 -13.26
CA VAL A 417 -7.63 -19.02 -14.64
C VAL A 417 -6.66 -18.35 -15.60
N ALA A 418 -6.46 -17.03 -15.50
CA ALA A 418 -5.55 -16.31 -16.38
C ALA A 418 -4.11 -16.84 -16.30
N LEU A 419 -3.63 -17.20 -15.11
CA LEU A 419 -2.31 -17.79 -14.91
C LEU A 419 -2.19 -19.16 -15.57
N LEU A 420 -3.22 -20.01 -15.46
CA LEU A 420 -3.25 -21.32 -16.16
C LEU A 420 -3.26 -21.15 -17.68
N ARG A 421 -4.01 -20.20 -18.22
CA ARG A 421 -4.04 -19.93 -19.67
C ARG A 421 -2.70 -19.39 -20.17
N ALA A 422 -2.10 -18.47 -19.43
CA ALA A 422 -0.75 -17.98 -19.75
C ALA A 422 0.27 -19.12 -19.72
N ARG A 423 0.20 -20.05 -18.74
CA ARG A 423 1.07 -21.22 -18.65
C ARG A 423 1.05 -22.06 -19.94
N THR A 424 -0.13 -22.33 -20.49
CA THR A 424 -0.28 -23.17 -21.69
C THR A 424 0.14 -22.45 -22.97
N ALA A 425 0.10 -21.12 -23.01
CA ALA A 425 0.47 -20.30 -24.15
C ALA A 425 1.98 -20.05 -24.26
N VAL A 426 2.71 -20.05 -23.15
CA VAL A 426 4.15 -19.78 -23.10
C VAL A 426 4.94 -20.89 -23.79
N LYS A 427 5.78 -20.52 -24.77
CA LYS A 427 6.66 -21.41 -25.55
C LYS A 427 8.14 -21.01 -25.48
N VAL A 428 8.53 -20.33 -24.41
CA VAL A 428 9.93 -19.91 -24.21
C VAL A 428 10.81 -21.12 -23.93
N LYS A 429 12.06 -21.05 -24.40
CA LYS A 429 13.07 -22.10 -24.21
C LYS A 429 14.27 -21.57 -23.43
N GLY A 430 14.88 -22.42 -22.61
CA GLY A 430 16.14 -22.18 -21.97
C GLY A 430 17.33 -22.37 -22.91
N ASP A 431 18.45 -21.73 -22.62
CA ASP A 431 19.69 -21.89 -23.37
C ASP A 431 20.41 -23.20 -22.99
N ASN A 432 20.08 -23.76 -21.82
CA ASN A 432 20.61 -25.02 -21.29
C ASN A 432 19.55 -25.74 -20.45
N HIS A 433 19.90 -26.94 -19.97
CA HIS A 433 19.01 -27.81 -19.18
C HIS A 433 18.53 -27.15 -17.87
N ASP A 434 19.40 -26.42 -17.19
CA ASP A 434 19.08 -25.78 -15.90
C ASP A 434 18.14 -24.60 -16.09
N GLN A 435 18.29 -23.82 -17.18
CA GLN A 435 17.33 -22.79 -17.54
C GLN A 435 15.97 -23.37 -17.93
N GLU A 436 15.93 -24.50 -18.64
CA GLU A 436 14.68 -25.22 -18.92
C GLU A 436 13.98 -25.68 -17.63
N ALA A 437 14.74 -26.14 -16.64
CA ALA A 437 14.21 -26.46 -15.32
C ALA A 437 13.65 -25.20 -14.62
N GLY A 438 14.36 -24.06 -14.70
CA GLY A 438 13.87 -22.78 -14.19
C GLY A 438 12.54 -22.34 -14.79
N ILE A 439 12.38 -22.51 -16.12
CA ILE A 439 11.10 -22.24 -16.78
C ILE A 439 9.99 -23.15 -16.23
N LYS A 440 10.25 -24.46 -16.11
CA LYS A 440 9.27 -25.43 -15.58
C LYS A 440 8.87 -25.13 -14.14
N ILE A 441 9.78 -24.63 -13.30
CA ILE A 441 9.48 -24.20 -11.93
C ILE A 441 8.38 -23.13 -11.94
N VAL A 442 8.52 -22.08 -12.75
CA VAL A 442 7.50 -21.02 -12.86
C VAL A 442 6.18 -21.59 -13.38
N LEU A 443 6.21 -22.32 -14.49
CA LEU A 443 5.00 -22.90 -15.09
C LEU A 443 4.25 -23.80 -14.09
N ARG A 444 4.97 -24.53 -13.24
CA ARG A 444 4.36 -25.32 -12.16
C ARG A 444 3.75 -24.45 -11.06
N ALA A 445 4.43 -23.35 -10.70
CA ALA A 445 3.97 -22.46 -9.66
C ALA A 445 2.68 -21.70 -10.04
N LEU A 446 2.44 -21.47 -11.35
CA LEU A 446 1.23 -20.78 -11.84
C LEU A 446 -0.09 -21.51 -11.52
N GLU A 447 -0.05 -22.81 -11.20
CA GLU A 447 -1.23 -23.56 -10.75
C GLU A 447 -1.60 -23.24 -9.29
N GLN A 448 -0.63 -22.82 -8.49
CA GLN A 448 -0.76 -22.80 -7.03
C GLN A 448 -1.85 -21.86 -6.52
N PRO A 449 -2.05 -20.64 -7.07
CA PRO A 449 -3.15 -19.78 -6.63
C PRO A 449 -4.52 -20.45 -6.76
N MET A 450 -4.81 -21.09 -7.89
CA MET A 450 -6.06 -21.84 -8.06
C MET A 450 -6.15 -23.02 -7.10
N ARG A 451 -5.06 -23.76 -6.89
CA ARG A 451 -5.02 -24.90 -5.96
C ARG A 451 -5.38 -24.47 -4.54
N GLU A 452 -4.84 -23.34 -4.06
CA GLU A 452 -5.14 -22.84 -2.72
C GLU A 452 -6.58 -22.33 -2.62
N ILE A 453 -7.11 -21.63 -3.64
CA ILE A 453 -8.51 -21.18 -3.67
C ILE A 453 -9.45 -22.39 -3.55
N VAL A 454 -9.18 -23.46 -4.30
CA VAL A 454 -9.98 -24.68 -4.30
C VAL A 454 -9.85 -25.43 -2.97
N ALA A 455 -8.63 -25.56 -2.44
CA ALA A 455 -8.40 -26.20 -1.15
C ALA A 455 -9.12 -25.46 0.02
N ASN A 456 -9.08 -24.13 0.00
CA ASN A 456 -9.81 -23.32 0.99
C ASN A 456 -11.34 -23.44 0.84
N ALA A 457 -11.82 -23.77 -0.36
CA ALA A 457 -13.22 -24.08 -0.61
C ALA A 457 -13.66 -25.45 -0.12
N GLY A 458 -12.71 -26.35 0.17
CA GLY A 458 -12.95 -27.71 0.63
C GLY A 458 -13.06 -28.75 -0.49
N ASP A 459 -12.70 -28.36 -1.72
CA ASP A 459 -12.71 -29.23 -2.90
C ASP A 459 -11.31 -29.76 -3.22
N GLU A 460 -11.24 -30.82 -4.08
CA GLU A 460 -9.95 -31.43 -4.45
C GLU A 460 -9.23 -30.60 -5.54
N PRO A 461 -8.09 -29.94 -5.22
CA PRO A 461 -7.43 -29.02 -6.12
C PRO A 461 -6.97 -29.67 -7.43
N SER A 462 -6.51 -30.92 -7.39
CA SER A 462 -5.98 -31.60 -8.56
C SER A 462 -7.06 -31.91 -9.59
N VAL A 463 -8.25 -32.27 -9.13
CA VAL A 463 -9.42 -32.55 -9.99
C VAL A 463 -9.89 -31.26 -10.67
N VAL A 464 -10.02 -30.16 -9.88
CA VAL A 464 -10.50 -28.89 -10.40
C VAL A 464 -9.52 -28.30 -11.41
N VAL A 465 -8.21 -28.25 -11.06
CA VAL A 465 -7.18 -27.71 -11.97
C VAL A 465 -7.16 -28.48 -13.29
N ASN A 466 -7.21 -29.82 -13.26
CA ASN A 466 -7.22 -30.64 -14.47
C ASN A 466 -8.44 -30.32 -15.34
N LYS A 467 -9.63 -30.26 -14.74
CA LYS A 467 -10.88 -29.95 -15.47
C LYS A 467 -10.88 -28.54 -16.05
N VAL A 468 -10.31 -27.56 -15.36
CA VAL A 468 -10.15 -26.20 -15.87
C VAL A 468 -9.13 -26.16 -17.01
N ASP A 469 -8.05 -26.92 -16.92
CA ASP A 469 -6.98 -26.99 -17.93
C ASP A 469 -7.47 -27.59 -19.27
N GLU A 470 -8.40 -28.55 -19.21
CA GLU A 470 -9.07 -29.09 -20.39
C GLU A 470 -9.99 -28.07 -21.10
N GLY A 471 -10.45 -27.04 -20.36
CA GLY A 471 -11.28 -25.96 -20.89
C GLY A 471 -10.49 -24.94 -21.69
N LYS A 472 -11.21 -24.05 -22.41
CA LYS A 472 -10.62 -22.99 -23.24
C LYS A 472 -11.12 -21.60 -22.82
N GLY A 473 -10.35 -20.57 -23.18
CA GLY A 473 -10.71 -19.18 -22.91
C GLY A 473 -10.89 -18.91 -21.43
N ASN A 474 -12.00 -18.31 -21.04
CA ASN A 474 -12.28 -17.91 -19.66
C ASN A 474 -12.93 -19.02 -18.82
N TYR A 475 -13.01 -20.27 -19.34
CA TYR A 475 -13.60 -21.38 -18.60
C TYR A 475 -12.80 -21.67 -17.32
N GLY A 476 -13.47 -21.67 -16.19
CA GLY A 476 -12.87 -21.84 -14.87
C GLY A 476 -13.84 -22.42 -13.85
N TYR A 477 -13.44 -22.36 -12.59
CA TYR A 477 -14.20 -22.84 -11.43
C TYR A 477 -14.47 -21.69 -10.45
N ASN A 478 -15.75 -21.41 -10.21
CA ASN A 478 -16.18 -20.45 -9.20
C ASN A 478 -16.23 -21.14 -7.83
N ALA A 479 -15.22 -20.93 -7.02
CA ALA A 479 -15.10 -21.55 -5.69
C ALA A 479 -16.17 -21.07 -4.68
N ALA A 480 -16.85 -19.93 -4.94
CA ALA A 480 -17.96 -19.48 -4.11
C ALA A 480 -19.20 -20.36 -4.27
N THR A 481 -19.56 -20.71 -5.53
CA THR A 481 -20.78 -21.45 -5.87
C THR A 481 -20.56 -22.93 -6.15
N GLY A 482 -19.30 -23.36 -6.45
CA GLY A 482 -18.98 -24.72 -6.88
C GLY A 482 -19.25 -24.98 -8.36
N GLU A 483 -19.51 -23.95 -9.16
CA GLU A 483 -19.90 -24.06 -10.56
C GLU A 483 -18.71 -23.86 -11.51
N TYR A 484 -18.75 -24.57 -12.64
CA TYR A 484 -17.83 -24.39 -13.76
C TYR A 484 -18.47 -23.56 -14.86
N GLY A 485 -17.72 -22.59 -15.41
CA GLY A 485 -18.23 -21.74 -16.47
C GLY A 485 -17.24 -20.67 -16.93
N ASP A 486 -17.73 -19.74 -17.73
CA ASP A 486 -16.97 -18.57 -18.15
C ASP A 486 -16.85 -17.60 -16.97
N MET A 487 -15.64 -17.47 -16.41
CA MET A 487 -15.38 -16.66 -15.21
C MET A 487 -15.72 -15.19 -15.42
N VAL A 488 -15.52 -14.65 -16.62
CA VAL A 488 -15.86 -13.26 -16.94
C VAL A 488 -17.37 -13.05 -16.89
N LYS A 489 -18.15 -13.99 -17.45
CA LYS A 489 -19.62 -13.94 -17.40
C LYS A 489 -20.16 -14.15 -15.98
N MET A 490 -19.45 -14.90 -15.17
CA MET A 490 -19.78 -15.15 -13.76
C MET A 490 -19.37 -13.98 -12.85
N GLY A 491 -18.74 -12.93 -13.41
CA GLY A 491 -18.27 -11.76 -12.67
C GLY A 491 -17.01 -11.99 -11.83
N VAL A 492 -16.29 -13.10 -12.04
CA VAL A 492 -15.04 -13.40 -11.33
C VAL A 492 -13.87 -12.88 -12.16
N LEU A 493 -13.43 -11.67 -11.80
CA LEU A 493 -12.46 -10.87 -12.54
C LEU A 493 -11.27 -10.51 -11.66
N ASP A 494 -10.06 -10.63 -12.20
CA ASP A 494 -8.84 -10.16 -11.55
C ASP A 494 -8.24 -8.99 -12.35
N PRO A 495 -7.72 -7.93 -11.68
CA PRO A 495 -6.96 -6.89 -12.37
C PRO A 495 -5.67 -7.46 -12.95
N THR A 496 -5.37 -7.13 -14.21
CA THR A 496 -4.15 -7.58 -14.89
C THR A 496 -2.90 -7.11 -14.17
N LYS A 497 -2.90 -5.85 -13.71
CA LYS A 497 -1.80 -5.25 -12.94
C LYS A 497 -1.52 -6.04 -11.65
N VAL A 498 -2.55 -6.43 -10.90
CA VAL A 498 -2.42 -7.23 -9.67
C VAL A 498 -1.80 -8.58 -9.98
N THR A 499 -2.35 -9.31 -10.95
CA THR A 499 -1.89 -10.65 -11.29
C THR A 499 -0.44 -10.69 -11.77
N ARG A 500 -0.04 -9.75 -12.67
CA ARG A 500 1.33 -9.70 -13.18
C ARG A 500 2.34 -9.24 -12.11
N THR A 501 1.96 -8.25 -11.28
CA THR A 501 2.83 -7.72 -10.21
C THR A 501 3.09 -8.79 -9.15
N ALA A 502 2.07 -9.55 -8.76
CA ALA A 502 2.20 -10.67 -7.85
C ALA A 502 3.22 -11.70 -8.35
N LEU A 503 3.17 -12.07 -9.64
CA LEU A 503 4.13 -13.00 -10.23
C LEU A 503 5.54 -12.41 -10.30
N GLN A 504 5.69 -11.16 -10.74
CA GLN A 504 6.98 -10.50 -10.88
C GLN A 504 7.71 -10.36 -9.52
N ASN A 505 7.01 -9.91 -8.49
CA ASN A 505 7.58 -9.76 -7.15
C ASN A 505 7.91 -11.12 -6.52
N ALA A 506 7.02 -12.10 -6.66
CA ALA A 506 7.26 -13.47 -6.20
C ALA A 506 8.52 -14.07 -6.82
N ALA A 507 8.66 -14.00 -8.13
CA ALA A 507 9.79 -14.58 -8.85
C ALA A 507 11.10 -13.83 -8.58
N SER A 508 11.05 -12.50 -8.45
CA SER A 508 12.22 -11.67 -8.13
C SER A 508 12.86 -12.12 -6.82
N VAL A 509 12.06 -12.17 -5.75
CA VAL A 509 12.56 -12.53 -4.42
C VAL A 509 12.89 -14.04 -4.34
N ALA A 510 12.04 -14.91 -4.91
CA ALA A 510 12.32 -16.34 -4.96
C ALA A 510 13.63 -16.65 -5.70
N GLY A 511 13.94 -15.94 -6.79
CA GLY A 511 15.20 -16.06 -7.52
C GLY A 511 16.42 -15.71 -6.66
N LEU A 512 16.33 -14.68 -5.82
CA LEU A 512 17.39 -14.34 -4.86
C LEU A 512 17.57 -15.44 -3.81
N MET A 513 16.50 -15.99 -3.30
CA MET A 513 16.54 -17.08 -2.31
C MET A 513 17.18 -18.34 -2.89
N LEU A 514 16.86 -18.71 -4.13
CA LEU A 514 17.43 -19.88 -4.80
C LEU A 514 18.94 -19.73 -5.03
N THR A 515 19.42 -18.51 -5.25
CA THR A 515 20.84 -18.22 -5.47
C THR A 515 21.61 -17.95 -4.16
N THR A 516 20.95 -18.01 -3.00
CA THR A 516 21.58 -17.78 -1.70
C THR A 516 22.38 -19.03 -1.28
N GLU A 517 23.66 -18.84 -0.96
CA GLU A 517 24.56 -19.89 -0.47
C GLU A 517 24.88 -19.75 1.02
N CYS A 518 24.86 -18.51 1.53
CA CYS A 518 25.27 -18.20 2.90
C CYS A 518 24.29 -17.25 3.56
N MET A 519 24.02 -17.49 4.85
CA MET A 519 23.22 -16.61 5.71
C MET A 519 24.04 -16.20 6.92
N VAL A 520 24.01 -14.92 7.28
CA VAL A 520 24.79 -14.35 8.40
C VAL A 520 23.83 -13.68 9.38
N ALA A 521 23.78 -14.16 10.61
CA ALA A 521 22.93 -13.62 11.67
C ALA A 521 23.75 -13.21 12.90
N GLU A 522 23.23 -12.33 13.73
CA GLU A 522 23.83 -12.05 15.04
C GLU A 522 23.66 -13.25 15.97
N LEU A 523 24.72 -13.62 16.69
CA LEU A 523 24.61 -14.58 17.78
C LEU A 523 23.66 -14.03 18.86
N VAL A 524 22.72 -14.84 19.28
CA VAL A 524 21.92 -14.55 20.47
C VAL A 524 22.80 -14.92 21.65
N GLU A 525 23.33 -13.92 22.37
CA GLU A 525 23.87 -14.18 23.71
C GLU A 525 22.70 -14.57 24.61
N GLU A 526 22.59 -15.85 24.96
CA GLU A 526 21.78 -16.26 26.10
C GLU A 526 22.35 -15.53 27.32
N LYS A 527 21.65 -14.49 27.80
CA LYS A 527 21.96 -13.96 29.13
C LYS A 527 21.85 -15.14 30.09
N PRO A 528 22.92 -15.50 30.82
CA PRO A 528 22.83 -16.56 31.81
C PRO A 528 21.70 -16.21 32.76
N ALA A 529 20.73 -17.09 32.93
CA ALA A 529 19.68 -16.98 33.92
C ALA A 529 20.37 -16.65 35.25
N GLY A 530 20.11 -15.43 35.76
CA GLY A 530 20.74 -14.95 36.97
C GLY A 530 20.62 -16.00 38.06
N GLY A 531 21.74 -16.59 38.40
CA GLY A 531 21.81 -17.54 39.49
C GLY A 531 21.26 -16.88 40.75
N MET A 532 20.22 -17.43 41.29
CA MET A 532 19.73 -17.16 42.63
C MET A 532 20.87 -17.53 43.59
N GLY A 533 21.74 -16.51 43.84
CA GLY A 533 22.82 -16.65 44.83
C GLY A 533 22.24 -16.86 46.20
N GLY A 534 22.63 -17.96 46.80
CA GLY A 534 22.17 -18.54 48.03
C GLY A 534 22.17 -17.59 49.22
N MET A 535 21.13 -17.72 49.95
CA MET A 535 20.98 -17.35 51.34
C MET A 535 22.00 -18.14 52.16
N GLY A 536 22.95 -17.42 52.78
CA GLY A 536 23.90 -18.06 53.73
C GLY A 536 24.61 -17.05 54.60
N GLY A 537 24.30 -17.07 55.88
CA GLY A 537 25.20 -16.53 56.88
C GLY A 537 24.62 -15.52 57.87
N MET A 538 23.96 -16.10 58.84
CA MET A 538 23.70 -15.56 60.20
C MET A 538 25.01 -15.26 60.91
N GLY A 539 25.10 -14.10 61.62
CA GLY A 539 26.08 -14.00 62.74
C GLY A 539 26.60 -12.59 62.96
N GLY A 540 26.31 -12.06 64.18
CA GLY A 540 27.19 -11.09 64.80
C GLY A 540 26.56 -9.85 65.36
N MET A 541 26.08 -9.99 66.52
CA MET A 541 25.76 -9.06 67.60
C MET A 541 26.88 -8.05 67.90
N GLY A 542 26.57 -6.78 68.28
CA GLY A 542 27.41 -6.02 69.20
C GLY A 542 27.59 -4.53 68.87
N GLY A 543 27.13 -3.68 69.83
CA GLY A 543 27.79 -2.44 70.18
C GLY A 543 27.08 -1.12 69.83
N MET A 544 26.24 -0.70 70.61
CA MET A 544 26.08 0.43 71.54
C MET A 544 27.02 1.66 71.38
N GLY A 545 26.41 2.85 71.40
CA GLY A 545 27.02 4.17 71.72
C GLY A 545 27.01 5.14 70.57
N GLY A 546 26.34 6.28 70.63
CA GLY A 546 26.31 7.32 71.55
C GLY A 546 26.16 8.62 70.80
N MET A 547 25.19 9.40 71.14
CA MET A 547 25.05 10.84 71.20
C MET A 547 25.95 11.76 70.37
N GLY A 548 25.34 12.80 69.82
CA GLY A 548 25.97 14.06 69.48
C GLY A 548 25.13 14.99 68.61
N MET A 549 24.49 15.91 69.26
CA MET A 549 23.81 17.10 68.79
C MET A 549 24.68 18.00 67.90
N ASP A 550 23.96 18.85 67.22
CA ASP A 550 24.19 20.23 66.84
C ASP A 550 24.74 20.55 65.44
N MET A 551 24.00 21.19 64.79
CA MET A 551 23.70 22.50 64.17
C MET A 551 23.11 22.34 62.77
#